data_c13aae56614b855b617a14e4efb12cb8
#
_entry.id   c13aae56614b855b617a14e4efb12cb8
#
_cell.length_a   1.000
_cell.length_b   1.000
_cell.length_c   1.000
_cell.angle_alpha   90.00
_cell.angle_beta   90.00
_cell.angle_gamma   90.00
#
_symmetry.space_group_name_H-M   'P 1'
#
loop_
_entity.id
_entity.type
_entity.pdbx_description
1 polymer ?
#
loop_
_entity_poly.entity_id
_entity_poly.type
_entity_poly.pdbx_seq_one_letter_code
_entity_poly.pdbx_strand_id
1 'polypeptide(L)'
;LIETRQQWWLVLIPGMIEQLVQALRERGSRPKGIKVAGALADLVSPQLIAEVSTLLQAPYLNTFGSTETGMAPAAGTRFAIGHAPTDLGKAHNSLYRSRLVGPDDRDVSPGEPGEMAVRGPTVFSGYWKAEAVNAKEFRGGWFHMGDLFVEGPDGRVHFVDRSKYLIKSGGENIYPSEIERVLMNDPRVAEVVVVKRRDDRWGEVPVAFVALHEPGVGADELMGVCRAGLSSYKLPREIRFVASQDDFPRSTSGKATLS
;
A
#
# COMPACT_ATOMS: atom_id res chain seq x y z
N LEU A 1 -25.24 10.74 2.91
CA LEU A 1 -25.51 9.75 1.85
C LEU A 1 -25.41 8.31 2.38
N ILE A 2 -24.33 7.94 3.06
CA ILE A 2 -24.12 6.56 3.58
C ILE A 2 -25.10 6.18 4.71
N GLU A 3 -25.70 7.15 5.36
CA GLU A 3 -26.69 6.94 6.46
C GLU A 3 -28.11 6.69 5.93
N THR A 4 -28.42 7.20 4.76
CA THR A 4 -29.79 7.26 4.24
C THR A 4 -30.02 6.42 2.99
N ARG A 5 -28.96 5.90 2.37
CA ARG A 5 -29.05 5.13 1.14
C ARG A 5 -28.34 3.78 1.26
N GLN A 6 -28.90 2.77 0.65
CA GLN A 6 -28.25 1.49 0.52
C GLN A 6 -27.09 1.59 -0.48
N GLN A 7 -25.90 1.12 -0.07
CA GLN A 7 -24.69 1.08 -0.88
C GLN A 7 -24.23 -0.36 -1.02
N TRP A 8 -24.01 -0.81 -2.24
CA TRP A 8 -23.47 -2.14 -2.47
C TRP A 8 -21.99 -2.23 -2.10
N TRP A 9 -21.22 -1.27 -2.54
CA TRP A 9 -19.79 -1.19 -2.28
C TRP A 9 -19.37 0.24 -2.00
N LEU A 10 -18.79 0.46 -0.83
CA LEU A 10 -18.17 1.71 -0.47
C LEU A 10 -16.66 1.57 -0.68
N VAL A 11 -16.18 2.06 -1.83
CA VAL A 11 -14.73 2.10 -2.11
C VAL A 11 -14.09 3.16 -1.23
N LEU A 12 -13.10 2.76 -0.46
CA LEU A 12 -12.35 3.63 0.44
C LEU A 12 -10.87 3.56 0.08
N ILE A 13 -10.27 4.69 -0.19
CA ILE A 13 -8.82 4.82 -0.27
C ILE A 13 -8.24 5.05 1.13
N PRO A 14 -7.00 4.60 1.41
CA PRO A 14 -6.43 4.62 2.76
C PRO A 14 -6.60 5.95 3.49
N GLY A 15 -6.21 7.07 2.89
CA GLY A 15 -6.30 8.39 3.53
C GLY A 15 -7.72 8.89 3.85
N MET A 16 -8.76 8.26 3.31
CA MET A 16 -10.16 8.61 3.64
C MET A 16 -10.71 7.77 4.79
N ILE A 17 -10.07 6.65 5.13
CA ILE A 17 -10.61 5.72 6.13
C ILE A 17 -10.58 6.36 7.51
N GLU A 18 -9.46 6.96 7.89
CA GLU A 18 -9.29 7.63 9.18
C GLU A 18 -10.28 8.78 9.35
N GLN A 19 -10.41 9.64 8.34
CA GLN A 19 -11.37 10.74 8.35
C GLN A 19 -12.81 10.25 8.47
N LEU A 20 -13.14 9.15 7.79
CA LEU A 20 -14.46 8.54 7.89
C LEU A 20 -14.71 7.96 9.29
N VAL A 21 -13.74 7.25 9.86
CA VAL A 21 -13.82 6.68 11.20
C VAL A 21 -14.03 7.80 12.22
N GLN A 22 -13.23 8.85 12.16
CA GLN A 22 -13.37 10.01 13.03
C GLN A 22 -14.77 10.64 12.90
N ALA A 23 -15.23 10.92 11.70
CA ALA A 23 -16.54 11.51 11.45
C ALA A 23 -17.70 10.64 11.95
N LEU A 24 -17.59 9.30 11.83
CA LEU A 24 -18.59 8.37 12.35
C LEU A 24 -18.60 8.32 13.88
N ARG A 25 -17.45 8.40 14.53
CA ARG A 25 -17.34 8.48 16.01
C ARG A 25 -17.96 9.76 16.53
N GLU A 26 -17.58 10.91 15.99
CA GLU A 26 -18.08 12.22 16.41
C GLU A 26 -19.59 12.36 16.29
N ARG A 27 -20.18 11.77 15.25
CA ARG A 27 -21.62 11.79 14.99
C ARG A 27 -22.39 10.71 15.74
N GLY A 28 -21.71 9.74 16.36
CA GLY A 28 -22.34 8.55 16.90
C GLY A 28 -23.13 7.74 15.86
N SER A 29 -22.81 7.93 14.58
CA SER A 29 -23.54 7.36 13.46
C SER A 29 -23.08 5.94 13.15
N ARG A 30 -24.05 5.06 12.84
CA ARG A 30 -23.79 3.71 12.34
C ARG A 30 -24.59 3.48 11.07
N PRO A 31 -23.97 3.70 9.90
CA PRO A 31 -24.66 3.50 8.63
C PRO A 31 -25.15 2.05 8.49
N LYS A 32 -26.36 1.90 7.98
CA LYS A 32 -26.96 0.59 7.69
C LYS A 32 -27.16 0.47 6.18
N GLY A 33 -26.84 -0.67 5.61
CA GLY A 33 -27.10 -0.90 4.19
C GLY A 33 -25.85 -0.89 3.30
N ILE A 34 -24.66 -0.72 3.85
CA ILE A 34 -23.41 -0.98 3.13
C ILE A 34 -23.20 -2.50 3.09
N LYS A 35 -23.03 -3.08 1.90
CA LYS A 35 -22.85 -4.52 1.74
C LYS A 35 -21.37 -4.92 1.85
N VAL A 36 -20.47 -4.07 1.37
CA VAL A 36 -19.04 -4.26 1.45
C VAL A 36 -18.34 -2.91 1.45
N ALA A 37 -17.26 -2.77 2.18
CA ALA A 37 -16.43 -1.58 2.23
C ALA A 37 -14.99 -1.92 1.86
N GLY A 38 -14.20 -0.92 1.52
CA GLY A 38 -12.76 -1.02 1.31
C GLY A 38 -12.32 -1.17 -0.12
N ALA A 39 -11.01 -1.23 -0.24
CA ALA A 39 -10.24 -1.52 -1.44
C ALA A 39 -8.90 -2.11 -1.00
N LEU A 40 -7.77 -1.51 -1.37
CA LEU A 40 -6.44 -1.97 -0.99
C LEU A 40 -6.24 -1.95 0.54
N ALA A 41 -6.02 -3.11 1.14
CA ALA A 41 -5.78 -3.25 2.58
C ALA A 41 -4.31 -3.05 2.98
N ASP A 42 -3.38 -3.23 2.05
CA ASP A 42 -1.93 -3.26 2.31
C ASP A 42 -1.36 -1.94 2.87
N LEU A 43 -2.07 -0.86 2.66
CA LEU A 43 -1.71 0.48 3.13
C LEU A 43 -2.57 0.97 4.31
N VAL A 44 -3.28 0.06 4.96
CA VAL A 44 -4.20 0.35 6.08
C VAL A 44 -3.82 -0.54 7.25
N SER A 45 -3.75 0.01 8.46
CA SER A 45 -3.46 -0.82 9.62
C SER A 45 -4.58 -1.85 9.86
N PRO A 46 -4.26 -3.08 10.29
CA PRO A 46 -5.26 -4.10 10.57
C PRO A 46 -6.32 -3.64 11.56
N GLN A 47 -5.93 -2.86 12.56
CA GLN A 47 -6.84 -2.30 13.59
C GLN A 47 -7.83 -1.33 12.97
N LEU A 48 -7.38 -0.48 12.04
CA LEU A 48 -8.26 0.48 11.35
C LEU A 48 -9.24 -0.25 10.41
N ILE A 49 -8.83 -1.35 9.79
CA ILE A 49 -9.72 -2.22 9.00
C ILE A 49 -10.80 -2.83 9.90
N ALA A 50 -10.42 -3.36 11.07
CA ALA A 50 -11.36 -3.90 12.03
C ALA A 50 -12.35 -2.84 12.52
N GLU A 51 -11.86 -1.66 12.81
CA GLU A 51 -12.68 -0.56 13.29
C GLU A 51 -13.66 -0.03 12.24
N VAL A 52 -13.18 0.32 11.04
CA VAL A 52 -14.06 0.85 10.00
C VAL A 52 -15.12 -0.17 9.59
N SER A 53 -14.77 -1.46 9.51
CA SER A 53 -15.74 -2.52 9.22
C SER A 53 -16.81 -2.66 10.32
N THR A 54 -16.42 -2.47 11.58
CA THR A 54 -17.34 -2.47 12.73
C THR A 54 -18.27 -1.26 12.68
N LEU A 55 -17.76 -0.06 12.44
CA LEU A 55 -18.57 1.16 12.37
C LEU A 55 -19.54 1.13 11.20
N LEU A 56 -19.12 0.62 10.05
CA LEU A 56 -19.95 0.51 8.85
C LEU A 56 -20.87 -0.72 8.86
N GLN A 57 -20.71 -1.64 9.80
CA GLN A 57 -21.42 -2.94 9.84
C GLN A 57 -21.32 -3.69 8.50
N ALA A 58 -20.16 -3.62 7.86
CA ALA A 58 -19.88 -4.20 6.56
C ALA A 58 -18.50 -4.87 6.53
N PRO A 59 -18.35 -6.04 5.87
CA PRO A 59 -17.06 -6.67 5.70
C PRO A 59 -16.14 -5.79 4.84
N TYR A 60 -14.83 -5.89 5.08
CA TYR A 60 -13.83 -5.18 4.29
C TYR A 60 -13.33 -6.08 3.16
N LEU A 61 -13.34 -5.57 1.93
CA LEU A 61 -12.85 -6.27 0.75
C LEU A 61 -11.42 -5.80 0.41
N ASN A 62 -10.47 -6.74 0.40
CA ASN A 62 -9.11 -6.48 -0.03
C ASN A 62 -8.98 -6.71 -1.54
N THR A 63 -8.80 -5.65 -2.31
CA THR A 63 -8.62 -5.69 -3.77
C THR A 63 -7.42 -4.85 -4.18
N PHE A 64 -6.78 -5.23 -5.28
CA PHE A 64 -5.72 -4.45 -5.90
C PHE A 64 -6.05 -4.19 -7.37
N GLY A 65 -5.97 -2.95 -7.78
CA GLY A 65 -6.20 -2.51 -9.15
C GLY A 65 -5.94 -1.01 -9.30
N SER A 66 -6.07 -0.54 -10.51
CA SER A 66 -5.92 0.86 -10.87
C SER A 66 -7.00 1.28 -11.86
N THR A 67 -7.08 2.57 -12.16
CA THR A 67 -7.97 3.10 -13.20
C THR A 67 -7.67 2.45 -14.55
N GLU A 68 -6.41 2.18 -14.83
CA GLU A 68 -5.92 1.58 -16.07
C GLU A 68 -6.37 0.14 -16.27
N THR A 69 -6.62 -0.58 -15.18
CA THR A 69 -7.12 -1.96 -15.27
C THR A 69 -8.64 -2.04 -15.32
N GLY A 70 -9.34 -1.02 -14.83
CA GLY A 70 -10.80 -0.97 -14.72
C GLY A 70 -11.34 -1.91 -13.64
N MET A 71 -11.06 -3.21 -13.71
CA MET A 71 -11.33 -4.18 -12.64
C MET A 71 -10.03 -4.54 -11.90
N ALA A 72 -10.15 -5.10 -10.70
CA ALA A 72 -9.01 -5.54 -9.92
C ALA A 72 -8.39 -6.82 -10.50
N PRO A 73 -7.12 -6.81 -10.95
CA PRO A 73 -6.43 -8.02 -11.42
C PRO A 73 -6.06 -8.97 -10.29
N ALA A 74 -5.98 -8.49 -9.06
CA ALA A 74 -5.83 -9.31 -7.87
C ALA A 74 -6.85 -8.89 -6.81
N ALA A 75 -7.63 -9.83 -6.34
CA ALA A 75 -8.75 -9.56 -5.44
C ALA A 75 -9.06 -10.77 -4.56
N GLY A 76 -9.90 -10.56 -3.61
CA GLY A 76 -10.69 -11.66 -3.15
C GLY A 76 -10.67 -12.00 -1.69
N THR A 77 -9.81 -11.43 -0.88
CA THR A 77 -9.97 -11.66 0.55
C THR A 77 -10.97 -10.66 1.11
N ARG A 78 -12.08 -11.18 1.61
CA ARG A 78 -13.08 -10.41 2.33
C ARG A 78 -12.94 -10.68 3.81
N PHE A 79 -12.52 -9.68 4.57
CA PHE A 79 -12.38 -9.76 6.01
C PHE A 79 -13.72 -9.58 6.69
N ALA A 80 -14.00 -10.40 7.69
CA ALA A 80 -15.22 -10.29 8.49
C ALA A 80 -15.27 -8.96 9.26
N ILE A 81 -16.48 -8.55 9.63
CA ILE A 81 -16.70 -7.34 10.43
C ILE A 81 -15.92 -7.45 11.74
N GLY A 82 -15.16 -6.43 12.07
CA GLY A 82 -14.35 -6.36 13.29
C GLY A 82 -13.07 -7.22 13.27
N HIS A 83 -12.76 -7.86 12.15
CA HIS A 83 -11.55 -8.67 12.03
C HIS A 83 -10.34 -7.81 11.64
N ALA A 84 -9.27 -7.88 12.44
CA ALA A 84 -7.96 -7.32 12.12
C ALA A 84 -7.18 -8.37 11.30
N PRO A 85 -6.97 -8.18 10.00
CA PRO A 85 -6.35 -9.20 9.15
C PRO A 85 -4.86 -9.35 9.47
N THR A 86 -4.39 -10.59 9.50
CA THR A 86 -2.97 -10.95 9.63
C THR A 86 -2.36 -11.34 8.29
N ASP A 87 -3.17 -11.63 7.28
CA ASP A 87 -2.76 -12.00 5.94
C ASP A 87 -3.52 -11.16 4.91
N LEU A 88 -2.78 -10.51 4.03
CA LEU A 88 -3.27 -9.62 2.98
C LEU A 88 -3.11 -10.20 1.58
N GLY A 89 -2.78 -11.49 1.46
CA GLY A 89 -2.64 -12.18 0.17
C GLY A 89 -3.92 -12.11 -0.67
N LYS A 90 -3.76 -11.93 -1.98
CA LYS A 90 -4.84 -11.78 -2.95
C LYS A 90 -4.77 -12.88 -4.00
N ALA A 91 -5.91 -13.42 -4.39
CA ALA A 91 -5.99 -14.33 -5.50
C ALA A 91 -5.98 -13.57 -6.85
N HIS A 92 -5.39 -14.16 -7.86
CA HIS A 92 -5.49 -13.65 -9.22
C HIS A 92 -6.94 -13.68 -9.71
N ASN A 93 -7.35 -12.61 -10.38
CA ASN A 93 -8.66 -12.57 -11.03
C ASN A 93 -8.61 -13.33 -12.36
N SER A 94 -9.48 -14.29 -12.55
CA SER A 94 -9.53 -15.16 -13.74
C SER A 94 -9.80 -14.44 -15.07
N LEU A 95 -10.28 -13.20 -15.03
CA LEU A 95 -10.43 -12.37 -16.23
C LEU A 95 -9.09 -11.80 -16.74
N TYR A 96 -8.05 -11.88 -15.94
CA TYR A 96 -6.72 -11.40 -16.28
C TYR A 96 -5.75 -12.57 -16.47
N ARG A 97 -4.80 -12.36 -17.35
CA ARG A 97 -3.50 -13.03 -17.29
C ARG A 97 -2.57 -12.08 -16.56
N SER A 98 -1.92 -12.54 -15.52
CA SER A 98 -0.96 -11.76 -14.74
C SER A 98 0.34 -12.52 -14.60
N ARG A 99 1.43 -11.77 -14.53
CA ARG A 99 2.80 -12.25 -14.34
C ARG A 99 3.48 -11.36 -13.32
N LEU A 100 4.45 -11.90 -12.60
CA LEU A 100 5.40 -11.12 -11.84
C LEU A 100 6.74 -11.15 -12.59
N VAL A 101 7.23 -9.97 -12.99
CA VAL A 101 8.41 -9.87 -13.86
C VAL A 101 9.52 -9.07 -13.23
N GLY A 102 10.74 -9.48 -13.51
CA GLY A 102 11.96 -8.76 -13.15
C GLY A 102 12.24 -7.56 -14.09
N PRO A 103 13.35 -6.86 -13.84
CA PRO A 103 13.75 -5.70 -14.67
C PRO A 103 14.05 -6.05 -16.15
N ASP A 104 14.29 -7.33 -16.45
CA ASP A 104 14.54 -7.86 -17.79
C ASP A 104 13.28 -8.41 -18.47
N ASP A 105 12.09 -8.12 -17.91
CA ASP A 105 10.77 -8.61 -18.36
C ASP A 105 10.62 -10.15 -18.36
N ARG A 106 11.47 -10.87 -17.66
CA ARG A 106 11.31 -12.31 -17.40
C ARG A 106 10.54 -12.56 -16.12
N ASP A 107 9.82 -13.70 -16.10
CA ASP A 107 9.13 -14.12 -14.89
C ASP A 107 10.15 -14.32 -13.76
N VAL A 108 9.82 -13.81 -12.57
CA VAL A 108 10.59 -14.07 -11.35
C VAL A 108 10.25 -15.45 -10.78
N SER A 109 11.15 -15.99 -9.96
CA SER A 109 10.87 -17.24 -9.24
C SER A 109 9.82 -17.04 -8.15
N PRO A 110 9.00 -18.05 -7.80
CA PRO A 110 8.10 -17.97 -6.66
C PRO A 110 8.85 -17.54 -5.39
N GLY A 111 8.29 -16.59 -4.66
CA GLY A 111 8.91 -16.01 -3.47
C GLY A 111 9.83 -14.81 -3.75
N GLU A 112 10.13 -14.52 -5.01
CA GLU A 112 10.89 -13.33 -5.39
C GLU A 112 9.96 -12.16 -5.75
N PRO A 113 10.31 -10.92 -5.40
CA PRO A 113 9.56 -9.75 -5.79
C PRO A 113 9.63 -9.48 -7.29
N GLY A 114 8.48 -9.30 -7.93
CA GLY A 114 8.38 -8.92 -9.35
C GLY A 114 7.30 -7.86 -9.58
N GLU A 115 7.48 -7.10 -10.65
CA GLU A 115 6.46 -6.14 -11.09
C GLU A 115 5.25 -6.89 -11.66
N MET A 116 4.04 -6.54 -11.20
CA MET A 116 2.83 -7.11 -11.76
C MET A 116 2.58 -6.56 -13.17
N ALA A 117 2.62 -7.44 -14.15
CA ALA A 117 2.27 -7.17 -15.54
C ALA A 117 0.99 -7.93 -15.90
N VAL A 118 0.03 -7.25 -16.52
CA VAL A 118 -1.31 -7.79 -16.75
C VAL A 118 -1.78 -7.66 -18.20
N ARG A 119 -2.63 -8.60 -18.60
CA ARG A 119 -3.45 -8.54 -19.81
C ARG A 119 -4.88 -8.90 -19.45
N GLY A 120 -5.85 -8.16 -19.97
CA GLY A 120 -7.26 -8.47 -19.70
C GLY A 120 -8.18 -7.58 -20.50
N PRO A 121 -9.47 -7.93 -20.57
CA PRO A 121 -10.44 -7.24 -21.44
C PRO A 121 -10.79 -5.83 -20.97
N THR A 122 -10.48 -5.49 -19.73
CA THR A 122 -10.77 -4.17 -19.14
C THR A 122 -9.52 -3.31 -18.97
N VAL A 123 -8.33 -3.82 -19.36
CA VAL A 123 -7.12 -3.00 -19.42
C VAL A 123 -7.31 -1.92 -20.48
N PHE A 124 -7.04 -0.67 -20.11
CA PHE A 124 -7.17 0.46 -21.02
C PHE A 124 -6.23 0.35 -22.24
N SER A 125 -6.52 1.11 -23.31
CA SER A 125 -5.74 1.06 -24.54
C SER A 125 -4.48 1.95 -24.54
N GLY A 126 -4.28 2.73 -23.48
CA GLY A 126 -3.12 3.60 -23.32
C GLY A 126 -3.45 5.02 -22.89
N TYR A 127 -2.44 5.75 -22.50
CA TYR A 127 -2.53 7.17 -22.13
C TYR A 127 -2.62 8.04 -23.39
N TRP A 128 -3.51 9.01 -23.36
CA TRP A 128 -3.76 9.91 -24.47
C TRP A 128 -2.53 10.76 -24.81
N LYS A 129 -2.09 10.75 -26.07
CA LYS A 129 -0.92 11.49 -26.57
C LYS A 129 0.38 11.27 -25.78
N ALA A 130 0.60 10.09 -25.24
CA ALA A 130 1.74 9.74 -24.39
C ALA A 130 2.50 8.52 -24.96
N GLU A 131 2.91 8.59 -26.20
CA GLU A 131 3.49 7.45 -26.95
C GLU A 131 4.69 6.82 -26.25
N ALA A 132 5.62 7.63 -25.74
CA ALA A 132 6.79 7.12 -25.03
C ALA A 132 6.43 6.40 -23.73
N VAL A 133 5.43 6.91 -22.99
CA VAL A 133 4.92 6.26 -21.78
C VAL A 133 4.23 4.97 -22.15
N ASN A 134 3.37 4.98 -23.17
CA ASN A 134 2.67 3.80 -23.65
C ASN A 134 3.64 2.71 -24.12
N ALA A 135 4.66 3.07 -24.88
CA ALA A 135 5.69 2.12 -25.33
C ALA A 135 6.41 1.45 -24.14
N LYS A 136 6.67 2.20 -23.08
CA LYS A 136 7.28 1.68 -21.85
C LYS A 136 6.31 0.81 -21.05
N GLU A 137 5.11 1.31 -20.78
CA GLU A 137 4.16 0.64 -19.86
C GLU A 137 3.44 -0.56 -20.50
N PHE A 138 3.39 -0.64 -21.87
CA PHE A 138 2.83 -1.77 -22.61
C PHE A 138 3.91 -2.64 -23.28
N ARG A 139 5.15 -2.59 -22.81
CA ARG A 139 6.25 -3.39 -23.36
C ARG A 139 5.93 -4.89 -23.33
N GLY A 140 6.40 -5.61 -24.34
CA GLY A 140 6.11 -7.03 -24.49
C GLY A 140 4.62 -7.37 -24.65
N GLY A 141 3.74 -6.36 -24.86
CA GLY A 141 2.30 -6.50 -24.96
C GLY A 141 1.61 -6.79 -23.62
N TRP A 142 2.24 -6.44 -22.49
CA TRP A 142 1.69 -6.50 -21.15
C TRP A 142 1.63 -5.08 -20.58
N PHE A 143 0.56 -4.77 -19.87
CA PHE A 143 0.50 -3.53 -19.10
C PHE A 143 1.25 -3.72 -17.77
N HIS A 144 2.30 -2.96 -17.58
CA HIS A 144 3.14 -2.94 -16.39
C HIS A 144 2.59 -1.95 -15.38
N MET A 145 2.17 -2.44 -14.23
CA MET A 145 1.43 -1.63 -13.25
C MET A 145 2.31 -0.75 -12.38
N GLY A 146 3.62 -0.99 -12.37
CA GLY A 146 4.56 -0.27 -11.51
C GLY A 146 4.46 -0.67 -10.03
N ASP A 147 3.74 -1.74 -9.72
CA ASP A 147 3.56 -2.27 -8.38
C ASP A 147 4.22 -3.65 -8.27
N LEU A 148 4.99 -3.85 -7.19
CA LEU A 148 5.75 -5.06 -6.92
C LEU A 148 4.96 -6.00 -6.01
N PHE A 149 4.97 -7.28 -6.35
CA PHE A 149 4.33 -8.34 -5.60
C PHE A 149 5.28 -9.52 -5.42
N VAL A 150 4.99 -10.32 -4.41
CA VAL A 150 5.58 -11.64 -4.21
C VAL A 150 4.46 -12.67 -4.27
N GLU A 151 4.66 -13.75 -5.01
CA GLU A 151 3.74 -14.89 -5.00
C GLU A 151 4.11 -15.84 -3.87
N GLY A 152 3.14 -16.10 -2.99
CA GLY A 152 3.26 -17.06 -1.91
C GLY A 152 3.12 -18.50 -2.37
N PRO A 153 3.43 -19.48 -1.49
CA PRO A 153 3.34 -20.90 -1.83
C PRO A 153 1.91 -21.39 -2.11
N ASP A 154 0.91 -20.62 -1.74
CA ASP A 154 -0.51 -20.86 -1.99
C ASP A 154 -1.02 -20.21 -3.28
N GLY A 155 -0.13 -19.62 -4.09
CA GLY A 155 -0.46 -18.93 -5.34
C GLY A 155 -1.13 -17.56 -5.14
N ARG A 156 -1.19 -17.06 -3.90
CA ARG A 156 -1.67 -15.69 -3.65
C ARG A 156 -0.54 -14.69 -3.77
N VAL A 157 -0.88 -13.48 -4.22
CA VAL A 157 0.09 -12.40 -4.37
C VAL A 157 -0.03 -11.40 -3.23
N HIS A 158 1.11 -11.04 -2.68
CA HIS A 158 1.28 -10.09 -1.59
C HIS A 158 1.94 -8.83 -2.12
N PHE A 159 1.31 -7.69 -1.88
CA PHE A 159 1.88 -6.40 -2.25
C PHE A 159 3.16 -6.13 -1.47
N VAL A 160 4.19 -5.70 -2.18
CA VAL A 160 5.50 -5.34 -1.58
C VAL A 160 5.65 -3.82 -1.55
N ASP A 161 5.67 -3.17 -2.71
CA ASP A 161 5.82 -1.72 -2.84
C ASP A 161 5.58 -1.27 -4.29
N ARG A 162 5.75 0.02 -4.55
CA ARG A 162 5.86 0.55 -5.90
C ARG A 162 7.29 0.53 -6.41
N SER A 163 7.49 0.08 -7.64
CA SER A 163 8.82 -0.03 -8.26
C SER A 163 9.60 1.29 -8.27
N LYS A 164 8.89 2.43 -8.43
CA LYS A 164 9.50 3.77 -8.41
C LYS A 164 10.05 4.21 -7.05
N TYR A 165 9.57 3.62 -5.95
CA TYR A 165 10.01 3.94 -4.59
C TYR A 165 11.12 3.03 -4.10
N LEU A 166 11.41 1.96 -4.83
CA LEU A 166 12.50 1.04 -4.53
C LEU A 166 13.81 1.81 -4.28
N ILE A 167 14.45 1.50 -3.18
CA ILE A 167 15.74 2.05 -2.77
C ILE A 167 16.82 1.02 -3.09
N LYS A 168 17.79 1.41 -3.91
CA LYS A 168 18.91 0.54 -4.29
C LYS A 168 20.14 0.90 -3.45
N SER A 169 20.37 0.15 -2.38
CA SER A 169 21.42 0.41 -1.40
C SER A 169 22.47 -0.67 -1.41
N GLY A 170 23.69 -0.36 -1.86
CA GLY A 170 24.81 -1.30 -1.83
C GLY A 170 24.58 -2.60 -2.62
N GLY A 171 23.74 -2.57 -3.65
CA GLY A 171 23.36 -3.75 -4.42
C GLY A 171 22.09 -4.45 -3.90
N GLU A 172 21.59 -4.07 -2.74
CA GLU A 172 20.38 -4.62 -2.14
C GLU A 172 19.15 -3.77 -2.46
N ASN A 173 18.00 -4.42 -2.56
CA ASN A 173 16.71 -3.77 -2.73
C ASN A 173 16.07 -3.54 -1.36
N ILE A 174 15.76 -2.28 -1.04
CA ILE A 174 15.04 -1.90 0.18
C ILE A 174 13.68 -1.33 -0.23
N TYR A 175 12.63 -1.85 0.35
CA TYR A 175 11.25 -1.44 0.11
C TYR A 175 10.80 -0.48 1.22
N PRO A 176 10.53 0.80 0.93
CA PRO A 176 10.03 1.78 1.90
C PRO A 176 8.90 1.27 2.76
N SER A 177 7.90 0.64 2.14
CA SER A 177 6.72 0.12 2.82
C SER A 177 7.04 -0.91 3.92
N GLU A 178 8.13 -1.64 3.81
CA GLU A 178 8.55 -2.60 4.85
C GLU A 178 9.01 -1.88 6.12
N ILE A 179 9.77 -0.80 5.95
CA ILE A 179 10.22 0.05 7.07
C ILE A 179 9.03 0.80 7.67
N GLU A 180 8.19 1.38 6.81
CA GLU A 180 6.97 2.09 7.22
C GLU A 180 6.08 1.19 8.08
N ARG A 181 5.84 -0.05 7.64
CA ARG A 181 5.01 -1.02 8.37
C ARG A 181 5.60 -1.35 9.75
N VAL A 182 6.92 -1.52 9.86
CA VAL A 182 7.57 -1.81 11.15
C VAL A 182 7.40 -0.64 12.11
N LEU A 183 7.62 0.59 11.65
CA LEU A 183 7.45 1.80 12.45
C LEU A 183 5.98 2.06 12.82
N MET A 184 5.04 1.84 11.90
CA MET A 184 3.59 1.98 12.14
C MET A 184 3.02 0.97 13.13
N ASN A 185 3.74 -0.12 13.46
CA ASN A 185 3.32 -1.02 14.54
C ASN A 185 3.56 -0.44 15.94
N ASP A 186 4.34 0.63 16.07
CA ASP A 186 4.49 1.35 17.34
C ASP A 186 3.26 2.27 17.55
N PRO A 187 2.49 2.09 18.62
CA PRO A 187 1.24 2.84 18.84
C PRO A 187 1.45 4.35 19.05
N ARG A 188 2.68 4.80 19.26
CA ARG A 188 3.04 6.23 19.40
C ARG A 188 3.21 6.92 18.05
N VAL A 189 3.34 6.14 16.97
CA VAL A 189 3.55 6.64 15.62
C VAL A 189 2.21 6.89 14.94
N ALA A 190 1.99 8.11 14.47
CA ALA A 190 0.79 8.51 13.76
C ALA A 190 0.91 8.24 12.25
N GLU A 191 2.05 8.58 11.66
CA GLU A 191 2.30 8.35 10.24
C GLU A 191 3.81 8.26 9.96
N VAL A 192 4.17 7.47 8.95
CA VAL A 192 5.56 7.32 8.49
C VAL A 192 5.61 7.42 6.98
N VAL A 193 6.61 8.11 6.47
CA VAL A 193 6.99 8.08 5.06
C VAL A 193 8.49 7.83 4.95
N VAL A 194 8.87 6.79 4.22
CA VAL A 194 10.26 6.47 3.97
C VAL A 194 10.62 6.85 2.54
N VAL A 195 11.68 7.61 2.40
CA VAL A 195 12.18 8.06 1.11
C VAL A 195 13.63 7.66 0.91
N LYS A 196 14.02 7.59 -0.34
CA LYS A 196 15.42 7.42 -0.71
C LYS A 196 16.17 8.75 -0.65
N ARG A 197 17.37 8.69 -0.12
CA ARG A 197 18.34 9.77 -0.17
C ARG A 197 19.60 9.26 -0.84
N ARG A 198 20.22 10.06 -1.70
CA ARG A 198 21.49 9.74 -2.33
C ARG A 198 22.58 9.62 -1.26
N ASP A 199 23.42 8.62 -1.41
CA ASP A 199 24.54 8.32 -0.53
C ASP A 199 25.77 7.93 -1.38
N ASP A 200 26.92 8.56 -1.10
CA ASP A 200 28.14 8.40 -1.91
C ASP A 200 28.71 6.98 -1.82
N ARG A 201 28.48 6.27 -0.71
CA ARG A 201 28.99 4.92 -0.49
C ARG A 201 28.03 3.83 -0.96
N TRP A 202 26.72 4.03 -0.70
CA TRP A 202 25.71 3.00 -0.90
C TRP A 202 24.82 3.23 -2.11
N GLY A 203 25.01 4.36 -2.83
CA GLY A 203 24.16 4.82 -3.92
C GLY A 203 22.88 5.50 -3.42
N GLU A 204 22.01 4.74 -2.78
CA GLU A 204 20.80 5.25 -2.11
C GLU A 204 20.69 4.67 -0.70
N VAL A 205 20.08 5.42 0.20
CA VAL A 205 19.78 4.97 1.58
C VAL A 205 18.39 5.40 2.00
N PRO A 206 17.69 4.62 2.84
CA PRO A 206 16.39 4.99 3.37
C PRO A 206 16.51 6.07 4.46
N VAL A 207 15.60 7.03 4.42
CA VAL A 207 15.37 8.03 5.47
C VAL A 207 13.90 8.00 5.84
N ALA A 208 13.59 7.83 7.12
CA ALA A 208 12.23 7.78 7.62
C ALA A 208 11.82 9.16 8.16
N PHE A 209 10.69 9.66 7.70
CA PHE A 209 10.00 10.82 8.28
C PHE A 209 8.82 10.31 9.11
N VAL A 210 8.74 10.72 10.36
CA VAL A 210 7.78 10.18 11.33
C VAL A 210 6.99 11.31 11.97
N ALA A 211 5.67 11.21 11.92
CA ALA A 211 4.76 11.98 12.77
C ALA A 211 4.35 11.13 13.96
N LEU A 212 4.30 11.74 15.15
CA LEU A 212 3.87 11.09 16.38
C LEU A 212 2.48 11.57 16.78
N HIS A 213 1.69 10.70 17.46
CA HIS A 213 0.43 11.12 18.08
C HIS A 213 0.67 12.17 19.18
N GLU A 214 1.71 11.95 19.99
CA GLU A 214 2.14 12.85 21.06
C GLU A 214 3.67 12.92 21.14
N PRO A 215 4.27 14.04 21.50
CA PRO A 215 5.73 14.15 21.68
C PRO A 215 6.20 13.21 22.81
N GLY A 216 7.47 12.76 22.71
CA GLY A 216 8.09 12.01 23.80
C GLY A 216 8.87 10.78 23.39
N VAL A 217 8.91 10.47 22.10
CA VAL A 217 9.70 9.35 21.54
C VAL A 217 10.94 9.88 20.85
N GLY A 218 12.09 9.29 21.18
CA GLY A 218 13.37 9.62 20.53
C GLY A 218 13.62 8.80 19.26
N ALA A 219 14.45 9.34 18.37
CA ALA A 219 14.86 8.65 17.15
C ALA A 219 15.58 7.32 17.45
N ASP A 220 16.34 7.24 18.53
CA ASP A 220 17.05 6.02 18.97
C ASP A 220 16.09 4.91 19.41
N GLU A 221 14.96 5.28 20.03
CA GLU A 221 13.93 4.31 20.42
C GLU A 221 13.27 3.70 19.18
N LEU A 222 12.85 4.53 18.23
CA LEU A 222 12.25 4.06 16.96
C LEU A 222 13.28 3.29 16.11
N MET A 223 14.55 3.67 16.16
CA MET A 223 15.61 2.88 15.56
C MET A 223 15.75 1.51 16.23
N GLY A 224 15.51 1.41 17.54
CA GLY A 224 15.39 0.15 18.26
C GLY A 224 14.27 -0.74 17.72
N VAL A 225 13.10 -0.16 17.45
CA VAL A 225 11.96 -0.85 16.81
C VAL A 225 12.36 -1.39 15.43
N CYS A 226 13.03 -0.56 14.63
CA CYS A 226 13.56 -0.99 13.32
C CYS A 226 14.53 -2.16 13.44
N ARG A 227 15.46 -2.11 14.38
CA ARG A 227 16.46 -3.19 14.59
C ARG A 227 15.80 -4.51 15.02
N ALA A 228 14.72 -4.45 15.75
CA ALA A 228 13.98 -5.64 16.16
C ALA A 228 13.17 -6.30 15.02
N GLY A 229 12.73 -5.50 14.03
CA GLY A 229 11.82 -5.94 12.97
C GLY A 229 12.44 -6.04 11.57
N LEU A 230 13.67 -5.54 11.35
CA LEU A 230 14.28 -5.45 10.03
C LEU A 230 15.69 -6.03 10.00
N SER A 231 16.09 -6.55 8.84
CA SER A 231 17.49 -6.88 8.57
C SER A 231 18.36 -5.62 8.59
N SER A 232 19.63 -5.75 8.99
CA SER A 232 20.54 -4.62 9.23
C SER A 232 20.70 -3.67 8.02
N TYR A 233 20.72 -4.21 6.80
CA TYR A 233 20.87 -3.42 5.58
C TYR A 233 19.63 -2.58 5.24
N LYS A 234 18.45 -2.93 5.81
CA LYS A 234 17.16 -2.21 5.60
C LYS A 234 16.96 -1.07 6.60
N LEU A 235 17.82 -0.95 7.61
CA LEU A 235 17.64 0.07 8.63
C LEU A 235 17.70 1.48 8.02
N PRO A 236 16.78 2.38 8.41
CA PRO A 236 16.84 3.76 7.95
C PRO A 236 18.15 4.39 8.45
N ARG A 237 18.77 5.19 7.57
CA ARG A 237 20.02 5.90 7.91
C ARG A 237 19.75 7.03 8.91
N GLU A 238 18.54 7.52 8.91
CA GLU A 238 18.09 8.63 9.72
C GLU A 238 16.58 8.54 9.95
N ILE A 239 16.15 8.93 11.15
CA ILE A 239 14.73 9.15 11.47
C ILE A 239 14.57 10.63 11.76
N ARG A 240 13.67 11.29 11.03
CA ARG A 240 13.31 12.69 11.18
C ARG A 240 11.88 12.81 11.64
N PHE A 241 11.66 13.64 12.65
CA PHE A 241 10.31 13.94 13.09
C PHE A 241 9.74 15.12 12.29
N VAL A 242 8.46 15.00 11.93
CA VAL A 242 7.63 16.09 11.43
C VAL A 242 6.67 16.51 12.53
N ALA A 243 6.27 17.78 12.53
CA ALA A 243 5.47 18.33 13.62
C ALA A 243 4.05 17.74 13.66
N SER A 244 3.49 17.43 12.49
CA SER A 244 2.15 16.86 12.32
C SER A 244 2.09 15.95 11.10
N GLN A 245 1.17 14.99 11.09
CA GLN A 245 0.84 14.21 9.90
C GLN A 245 0.32 15.08 8.74
N ASP A 246 -0.22 16.27 9.03
CA ASP A 246 -0.69 17.21 8.02
C ASP A 246 0.46 17.91 7.28
N ASP A 247 1.69 17.86 7.82
CA ASP A 247 2.89 18.40 7.17
C ASP A 247 3.41 17.51 6.03
N PHE A 248 2.92 16.28 5.91
CA PHE A 248 3.26 15.45 4.77
C PHE A 248 2.57 15.94 3.49
N PRO A 249 3.33 16.21 2.41
CA PRO A 249 2.73 16.44 1.10
C PRO A 249 1.88 15.24 0.70
N ARG A 250 0.67 15.50 0.21
CA ARG A 250 -0.27 14.42 -0.14
C ARG A 250 -0.56 14.42 -1.64
N SER A 251 -0.65 13.22 -2.20
CA SER A 251 -1.19 13.01 -3.55
C SER A 251 -2.69 13.32 -3.58
N THR A 252 -3.25 13.43 -4.77
CA THR A 252 -4.71 13.58 -4.97
C THR A 252 -5.53 12.45 -4.35
N SER A 253 -4.93 11.28 -4.11
CA SER A 253 -5.54 10.15 -3.39
C SER A 253 -5.35 10.19 -1.87
N GLY A 254 -4.79 11.28 -1.33
CA GLY A 254 -4.56 11.46 0.11
C GLY A 254 -3.35 10.70 0.67
N LYS A 255 -2.60 9.95 -0.16
CA LYS A 255 -1.37 9.27 0.27
C LYS A 255 -0.28 10.31 0.51
N ALA A 256 0.40 10.25 1.67
CA ALA A 256 1.59 11.03 1.92
C ALA A 256 2.69 10.68 0.91
N THR A 257 3.33 11.69 0.35
CA THR A 257 4.40 11.54 -0.65
C THR A 257 5.50 12.55 -0.36
N LEU A 258 6.73 12.09 -0.31
CA LEU A 258 7.90 12.95 -0.36
C LEU A 258 8.60 12.65 -1.69
N SER A 259 8.47 13.54 -2.65
CA SER A 259 9.14 13.47 -3.96
C SER A 259 10.52 14.09 -3.90
#